data_dbb3b9bf41a6ca7d93c9114950dd91fd
#
_entry.id   dbb3b9bf41a6ca7d93c9114950dd91fd
#
_cell.length_a   1.000
_cell.length_b   1.000
_cell.length_c   1.000
_cell.angle_alpha   90.00
_cell.angle_beta   90.00
_cell.angle_gamma   90.00
#
_symmetry.space_group_name_H-M   'P 1'
#
loop_
_entity.id
_entity.type
_entity.pdbx_description
1 polymer ?
#
loop_
_entity_poly.entity_id
_entity_poly.type
_entity_poly.pdbx_seq_one_letter_code
_entity_poly.pdbx_strand_id
1 'polypeptide(L)'
;FNAKTAENYTYIEPSTLDEIKNLRKNEPLHHPVCAEPLDKKIHGAWMGRICGCLLGKTVEGIKTDELIPFLKETNNYPMYRYILHSDLSDHIIGKYRFRLANRCYADKVDGMPVDDDTNYVVLAQQVIDIYGRDFTPYDVSRAWLTLQSKDSYCTAERVAFCNFVKGYEPPESAKYKNPYREWIGAQIRGDYFGYINPGNPELAAEMAFRDASISHVKNGIYGEMFVAAMLAAAACTDNIKEIIL
;
A
#
# COMPACT_ATOMS: atom_id res chain seq x y z
N PHE A 1 20.19 8.75 18.16
CA PHE A 1 19.56 9.13 16.89
C PHE A 1 19.43 10.65 16.68
N ASN A 2 20.48 11.41 17.00
CA ASN A 2 20.56 12.85 16.76
C ASN A 2 21.42 13.13 15.50
N ALA A 3 21.27 12.33 14.46
CA ALA A 3 21.92 12.63 13.19
C ALA A 3 21.35 13.95 12.65
N LYS A 4 22.21 14.92 12.42
CA LYS A 4 21.83 16.17 11.78
C LYS A 4 21.61 15.92 10.30
N THR A 5 20.60 16.58 9.72
CA THR A 5 20.43 16.64 8.27
C THR A 5 21.71 17.21 7.62
N ALA A 6 22.13 16.67 6.48
CA ALA A 6 23.28 17.17 5.76
C ALA A 6 23.06 18.66 5.38
N GLU A 7 24.13 19.49 5.45
CA GLU A 7 24.04 20.94 5.18
C GLU A 7 23.50 21.28 3.79
N ASN A 8 23.72 20.38 2.82
CA ASN A 8 23.24 20.52 1.45
C ASN A 8 21.88 19.84 1.18
N TYR A 9 21.19 19.39 2.22
CA TYR A 9 19.86 18.79 2.06
C TYR A 9 18.80 19.87 1.90
N THR A 10 18.20 19.95 0.69
CA THR A 10 17.30 21.03 0.30
C THR A 10 15.84 20.63 0.23
N TYR A 11 15.51 19.37 0.50
CA TYR A 11 14.14 18.88 0.43
C TYR A 11 13.33 19.33 1.66
N ILE A 12 12.09 19.73 1.40
CA ILE A 12 11.09 20.05 2.43
C ILE A 12 10.20 18.83 2.58
N GLU A 13 10.28 18.17 3.73
CA GLU A 13 9.62 16.88 3.97
C GLU A 13 8.86 16.88 5.30
N PRO A 14 7.73 17.58 5.40
CA PRO A 14 6.92 17.62 6.61
C PRO A 14 6.32 16.24 6.94
N SER A 15 6.00 16.04 8.21
CA SER A 15 5.35 14.81 8.69
C SER A 15 4.04 15.09 9.44
N THR A 16 3.57 16.32 9.45
CA THR A 16 2.26 16.69 10.00
C THR A 16 1.30 17.08 8.89
N LEU A 17 0.02 16.82 9.08
CA LEU A 17 -1.00 17.10 8.06
C LEU A 17 -1.06 18.58 7.69
N ASP A 18 -1.00 19.46 8.69
CA ASP A 18 -1.06 20.90 8.47
C ASP A 18 0.13 21.43 7.66
N GLU A 19 1.34 20.96 7.97
CA GLU A 19 2.53 21.32 7.20
C GLU A 19 2.46 20.79 5.76
N ILE A 20 1.95 19.56 5.55
CA ILE A 20 1.75 18.98 4.21
C ILE A 20 0.74 19.84 3.44
N LYS A 21 -0.40 20.20 4.06
CA LYS A 21 -1.41 21.07 3.43
C LYS A 21 -0.86 22.45 3.08
N ASN A 22 -0.03 23.03 3.93
CA ASN A 22 0.57 24.34 3.71
C ASN A 22 1.58 24.39 2.55
N LEU A 23 2.13 23.22 2.15
CA LEU A 23 3.01 23.13 0.98
C LEU A 23 2.25 23.03 -0.35
N ARG A 24 0.95 22.79 -0.32
CA ARG A 24 0.15 22.77 -1.56
C ARG A 24 0.13 24.16 -2.19
N LYS A 25 0.20 24.19 -3.50
CA LYS A 25 -0.17 25.39 -4.25
C LYS A 25 -1.65 25.67 -3.98
N ASN A 26 -2.02 26.94 -3.85
CA ASN A 26 -3.40 27.38 -3.61
C ASN A 26 -4.30 27.18 -4.86
N GLU A 27 -4.21 26.05 -5.50
CA GLU A 27 -5.11 25.66 -6.57
C GLU A 27 -6.24 24.81 -5.97
N PRO A 28 -7.50 25.10 -6.30
CA PRO A 28 -8.60 24.30 -5.82
C PRO A 28 -8.42 22.85 -6.30
N LEU A 29 -8.53 21.91 -5.39
CA LEU A 29 -8.53 20.50 -5.74
C LEU A 29 -9.70 20.22 -6.68
N HIS A 30 -9.42 19.54 -7.77
CA HIS A 30 -10.46 19.08 -8.67
C HIS A 30 -11.22 17.93 -7.97
N HIS A 31 -12.52 18.12 -7.80
CA HIS A 31 -13.43 17.09 -7.33
C HIS A 31 -14.23 16.55 -8.52
N PRO A 32 -13.78 15.45 -9.15
CA PRO A 32 -14.49 14.88 -10.28
C PRO A 32 -15.88 14.40 -9.86
N VAL A 33 -16.88 14.70 -10.68
CA VAL A 33 -18.25 14.23 -10.46
C VAL A 33 -18.40 12.81 -11.01
N CYS A 34 -18.87 11.89 -10.18
CA CYS A 34 -19.07 10.51 -10.58
C CYS A 34 -20.32 10.41 -11.48
N ALA A 35 -20.11 10.08 -12.75
CA ALA A 35 -21.17 9.92 -13.76
C ALA A 35 -21.64 8.45 -13.88
N GLU A 36 -20.81 7.49 -13.49
CA GLU A 36 -21.08 6.06 -13.61
C GLU A 36 -21.50 5.42 -12.29
N PRO A 37 -22.20 4.26 -12.31
CA PRO A 37 -22.51 3.52 -11.10
C PRO A 37 -21.24 3.13 -10.32
N LEU A 38 -21.15 3.58 -9.08
CA LEU A 38 -19.99 3.38 -8.21
C LEU A 38 -19.74 1.92 -7.86
N ASP A 39 -20.79 1.08 -7.80
CA ASP A 39 -20.68 -0.34 -7.51
C ASP A 39 -19.72 -1.07 -8.46
N LYS A 40 -19.83 -0.80 -9.77
CA LYS A 40 -18.94 -1.35 -10.78
C LYS A 40 -17.51 -0.87 -10.64
N LYS A 41 -17.33 0.43 -10.38
CA LYS A 41 -16.00 1.04 -10.19
C LYS A 41 -15.30 0.48 -8.96
N ILE A 42 -15.99 0.40 -7.83
CA ILE A 42 -15.44 -0.16 -6.58
C ILE A 42 -15.17 -1.66 -6.72
N HIS A 43 -16.08 -2.43 -7.35
CA HIS A 43 -15.82 -3.84 -7.65
C HIS A 43 -14.57 -4.01 -8.52
N GLY A 44 -14.44 -3.20 -9.57
CA GLY A 44 -13.25 -3.19 -10.43
C GLY A 44 -11.97 -2.84 -9.68
N ALA A 45 -12.03 -1.89 -8.74
CA ALA A 45 -10.90 -1.50 -7.90
C ALA A 45 -10.44 -2.67 -6.98
N TRP A 46 -11.37 -3.33 -6.30
CA TRP A 46 -11.09 -4.54 -5.53
C TRP A 46 -10.48 -5.66 -6.38
N MET A 47 -11.06 -5.93 -7.53
CA MET A 47 -10.52 -6.93 -8.46
C MET A 47 -9.13 -6.55 -8.97
N GLY A 48 -8.89 -5.27 -9.26
CA GLY A 48 -7.58 -4.75 -9.64
C GLY A 48 -6.53 -4.97 -8.55
N ARG A 49 -6.86 -4.70 -7.29
CA ARG A 49 -5.99 -4.97 -6.14
C ARG A 49 -5.64 -6.45 -6.02
N ILE A 50 -6.64 -7.33 -6.05
CA ILE A 50 -6.46 -8.79 -5.93
C ILE A 50 -5.63 -9.32 -7.10
N CYS A 51 -5.96 -8.94 -8.33
CA CYS A 51 -5.24 -9.38 -9.53
C CYS A 51 -3.78 -8.90 -9.53
N GLY A 52 -3.55 -7.63 -9.16
CA GLY A 52 -2.21 -7.06 -9.08
C GLY A 52 -1.35 -7.75 -8.02
N CYS A 53 -1.90 -7.97 -6.83
CA CYS A 53 -1.23 -8.70 -5.76
C CYS A 53 -0.85 -10.13 -6.18
N LEU A 54 -1.78 -10.89 -6.76
CA LEU A 54 -1.51 -12.25 -7.22
C LEU A 54 -0.43 -12.28 -8.33
N LEU A 55 -0.41 -11.29 -9.21
CA LEU A 55 0.60 -11.16 -10.26
C LEU A 55 2.00 -10.99 -9.67
N GLY A 56 2.15 -10.13 -8.68
CA GLY A 56 3.42 -9.85 -8.00
C GLY A 56 3.87 -10.99 -7.08
N LYS A 57 2.93 -11.59 -6.35
CA LYS A 57 3.21 -12.59 -5.31
C LYS A 57 4.05 -13.78 -5.77
N THR A 58 3.88 -14.20 -7.01
CA THR A 58 4.62 -15.33 -7.59
C THR A 58 6.12 -15.04 -7.69
N VAL A 59 6.49 -13.78 -7.97
CA VAL A 59 7.87 -13.34 -8.24
C VAL A 59 8.41 -12.38 -7.19
N GLU A 60 7.67 -12.12 -6.13
CA GLU A 60 8.08 -11.22 -5.05
C GLU A 60 9.45 -11.66 -4.47
N GLY A 61 10.39 -10.71 -4.43
CA GLY A 61 11.75 -10.92 -3.93
C GLY A 61 12.76 -11.43 -4.96
N ILE A 62 12.33 -11.82 -6.17
CA ILE A 62 13.29 -12.15 -7.25
C ILE A 62 13.93 -10.85 -7.76
N LYS A 63 15.25 -10.91 -7.99
CA LYS A 63 15.98 -9.76 -8.52
C LYS A 63 16.00 -9.75 -10.05
N THR A 64 16.19 -8.58 -10.65
CA THR A 64 16.10 -8.36 -12.10
C THR A 64 17.05 -9.25 -12.89
N ASP A 65 18.24 -9.54 -12.36
CA ASP A 65 19.24 -10.42 -12.98
C ASP A 65 18.78 -11.87 -13.12
N GLU A 66 17.84 -12.30 -12.28
CA GLU A 66 17.19 -13.61 -12.37
C GLU A 66 15.80 -13.54 -13.00
N LEU A 67 15.01 -12.48 -12.70
CA LEU A 67 13.64 -12.32 -13.19
C LEU A 67 13.57 -12.30 -14.73
N ILE A 68 14.39 -11.46 -15.36
CA ILE A 68 14.34 -11.34 -16.84
C ILE A 68 14.72 -12.64 -17.55
N PRO A 69 15.82 -13.32 -17.20
CA PRO A 69 16.11 -14.64 -17.76
C PRO A 69 15.01 -15.66 -17.51
N PHE A 70 14.46 -15.73 -16.29
CA PHE A 70 13.36 -16.59 -15.92
C PHE A 70 12.12 -16.39 -16.80
N LEU A 71 11.66 -15.13 -16.95
CA LEU A 71 10.51 -14.80 -17.78
C LEU A 71 10.73 -15.15 -19.26
N LYS A 72 11.96 -14.95 -19.79
CA LYS A 72 12.30 -15.35 -21.16
C LYS A 72 12.26 -16.85 -21.36
N GLU A 73 12.82 -17.60 -20.41
CA GLU A 73 12.93 -19.04 -20.48
C GLU A 73 11.55 -19.75 -20.37
N THR A 74 10.63 -19.13 -19.65
CA THR A 74 9.23 -19.59 -19.52
C THR A 74 8.27 -18.99 -20.55
N ASN A 75 8.76 -18.28 -21.56
CA ASN A 75 7.97 -17.57 -22.57
C ASN A 75 6.95 -16.56 -21.99
N ASN A 76 7.31 -15.93 -20.88
CA ASN A 76 6.50 -14.90 -20.21
C ASN A 76 7.08 -13.48 -20.36
N TYR A 77 8.06 -13.24 -21.24
CA TYR A 77 8.67 -11.92 -21.43
C TYR A 77 8.32 -11.34 -22.81
N PRO A 78 7.84 -10.07 -22.90
CA PRO A 78 7.33 -9.27 -21.78
C PRO A 78 6.11 -9.92 -21.13
N MET A 79 5.91 -9.65 -19.84
CA MET A 79 4.86 -10.31 -19.07
C MET A 79 3.48 -9.82 -19.54
N TYR A 80 2.61 -10.73 -19.96
CA TYR A 80 1.27 -10.47 -20.50
C TYR A 80 0.19 -11.33 -19.86
N ARG A 81 0.55 -12.27 -19.00
CA ARG A 81 -0.33 -13.15 -18.25
C ARG A 81 0.27 -13.54 -16.93
N TYR A 82 -0.50 -14.20 -16.10
CA TYR A 82 0.01 -14.86 -14.89
C TYR A 82 1.01 -15.96 -15.25
N ILE A 83 2.00 -16.13 -14.39
CA ILE A 83 2.94 -17.25 -14.46
C ILE A 83 2.24 -18.50 -13.94
N LEU A 84 2.32 -19.59 -14.69
CA LEU A 84 1.73 -20.87 -14.33
C LEU A 84 2.81 -21.83 -13.82
N HIS A 85 2.44 -22.71 -12.92
CA HIS A 85 3.35 -23.81 -12.49
C HIS A 85 3.71 -24.70 -13.70
N SER A 86 2.78 -24.89 -14.62
CA SER A 86 2.98 -25.64 -15.87
C SER A 86 4.01 -25.02 -16.83
N ASP A 87 4.40 -23.74 -16.63
CA ASP A 87 5.50 -23.10 -17.37
C ASP A 87 6.90 -23.60 -16.90
N LEU A 88 6.96 -24.31 -15.77
CA LEU A 88 8.21 -24.70 -15.10
C LEU A 88 8.56 -26.14 -15.39
N SER A 89 9.81 -26.37 -15.77
CA SER A 89 10.42 -27.71 -15.75
C SER A 89 11.27 -27.87 -14.49
N ASP A 90 11.60 -29.10 -14.11
CA ASP A 90 12.51 -29.38 -13.00
C ASP A 90 13.86 -28.68 -13.16
N HIS A 91 14.32 -28.54 -14.41
CA HIS A 91 15.53 -27.79 -14.74
C HIS A 91 15.41 -26.31 -14.36
N ILE A 92 14.30 -25.66 -14.72
CA ILE A 92 14.06 -24.24 -14.39
C ILE A 92 13.95 -24.06 -12.88
N ILE A 93 13.24 -24.93 -12.19
CA ILE A 93 13.07 -24.86 -10.73
C ILE A 93 14.42 -24.90 -9.99
N GLY A 94 15.35 -25.73 -10.46
CA GLY A 94 16.67 -25.89 -9.83
C GLY A 94 17.74 -24.89 -10.28
N LYS A 95 17.47 -24.07 -11.30
CA LYS A 95 18.47 -23.24 -11.97
C LYS A 95 18.75 -21.92 -11.24
N TYR A 96 17.71 -21.29 -10.69
CA TYR A 96 17.79 -19.96 -10.09
C TYR A 96 18.07 -20.02 -8.59
N ARG A 97 18.76 -19.01 -8.05
CA ARG A 97 18.95 -18.86 -6.60
C ARG A 97 17.61 -18.54 -5.91
N PHE A 98 16.75 -17.83 -6.62
CA PHE A 98 15.39 -17.56 -6.16
C PHE A 98 14.59 -18.87 -6.11
N ARG A 99 13.95 -19.13 -4.97
CA ARG A 99 13.17 -20.35 -4.78
C ARG A 99 11.86 -20.28 -5.54
N LEU A 100 11.80 -20.97 -6.69
CA LEU A 100 10.61 -21.07 -7.53
C LEU A 100 9.59 -22.14 -7.02
N ALA A 101 10.03 -23.10 -6.24
CA ALA A 101 9.14 -24.14 -5.73
C ALA A 101 8.10 -23.59 -4.73
N ASN A 102 6.86 -24.10 -4.80
CA ASN A 102 5.76 -23.79 -3.87
C ASN A 102 5.37 -22.30 -3.81
N ARG A 103 5.42 -21.61 -4.94
CA ARG A 103 4.89 -20.24 -5.08
C ARG A 103 3.42 -20.25 -5.48
N CYS A 104 2.77 -19.10 -5.37
CA CYS A 104 1.36 -18.92 -5.71
C CYS A 104 1.16 -18.78 -7.23
N TYR A 105 1.42 -19.86 -7.98
CA TYR A 105 1.15 -19.91 -9.41
C TYR A 105 -0.35 -19.94 -9.69
N ALA A 106 -0.81 -19.26 -10.74
CA ALA A 106 -2.22 -19.09 -11.02
C ALA A 106 -2.98 -20.41 -11.28
N ASP A 107 -2.31 -21.46 -11.76
CA ASP A 107 -2.86 -22.80 -11.94
C ASP A 107 -2.77 -23.69 -10.68
N LYS A 108 -2.30 -23.16 -9.55
CA LYS A 108 -2.15 -23.87 -8.27
C LYS A 108 -2.89 -23.25 -7.11
N VAL A 109 -3.45 -22.07 -7.29
CA VAL A 109 -4.24 -21.40 -6.26
C VAL A 109 -5.73 -21.53 -6.54
N ASP A 110 -6.51 -21.70 -5.49
CA ASP A 110 -7.98 -21.69 -5.53
C ASP A 110 -8.49 -20.41 -4.86
N GLY A 111 -8.34 -19.29 -5.59
CA GLY A 111 -8.62 -17.95 -5.10
C GLY A 111 -7.38 -17.18 -4.65
N MET A 112 -7.58 -16.03 -4.02
CA MET A 112 -6.48 -15.18 -3.56
C MET A 112 -5.83 -15.75 -2.29
N PRO A 113 -4.54 -16.08 -2.32
CA PRO A 113 -3.81 -16.45 -1.11
C PRO A 113 -3.71 -15.29 -0.12
N VAL A 114 -3.52 -15.61 1.15
CA VAL A 114 -3.29 -14.60 2.20
C VAL A 114 -2.08 -13.74 1.85
N ASP A 115 -2.29 -12.42 1.91
CA ASP A 115 -1.26 -11.42 1.63
C ASP A 115 -1.54 -10.12 2.38
N ASP A 116 -0.50 -9.37 2.74
CA ASP A 116 -0.65 -8.08 3.40
C ASP A 116 -1.28 -7.02 2.48
N ASP A 117 -1.02 -7.04 1.19
CA ASP A 117 -1.66 -6.18 0.19
C ASP A 117 -3.19 -6.20 0.26
N THR A 118 -3.78 -7.36 0.55
CA THR A 118 -5.23 -7.51 0.66
C THR A 118 -5.72 -7.37 2.11
N ASN A 119 -4.94 -7.86 3.07
CA ASN A 119 -5.30 -7.81 4.48
C ASN A 119 -5.44 -6.38 5.01
N TYR A 120 -4.55 -5.46 4.57
CA TYR A 120 -4.63 -4.06 4.99
C TYR A 120 -5.89 -3.36 4.50
N VAL A 121 -6.38 -3.68 3.31
CA VAL A 121 -7.63 -3.12 2.79
C VAL A 121 -8.81 -3.55 3.65
N VAL A 122 -8.86 -4.85 4.04
CA VAL A 122 -9.87 -5.38 4.96
C VAL A 122 -9.72 -4.76 6.36
N LEU A 123 -8.49 -4.57 6.84
CA LEU A 123 -8.22 -3.96 8.14
C LEU A 123 -8.67 -2.50 8.17
N ALA A 124 -8.44 -1.73 7.10
CA ALA A 124 -8.94 -0.36 6.96
C ALA A 124 -10.48 -0.32 6.97
N GLN A 125 -11.15 -1.27 6.32
CA GLN A 125 -12.61 -1.43 6.44
C GLN A 125 -13.03 -1.64 7.88
N GLN A 126 -12.38 -2.54 8.62
CA GLN A 126 -12.70 -2.79 10.03
C GLN A 126 -12.49 -1.56 10.92
N VAL A 127 -11.47 -0.73 10.63
CA VAL A 127 -11.26 0.54 11.33
C VAL A 127 -12.48 1.46 11.14
N ILE A 128 -12.96 1.58 9.91
CA ILE A 128 -14.15 2.40 9.61
C ILE A 128 -15.41 1.82 10.25
N ASP A 129 -15.59 0.51 10.22
CA ASP A 129 -16.77 -0.17 10.81
C ASP A 129 -16.83 0.01 12.33
N ILE A 130 -15.68 0.03 13.01
CA ILE A 130 -15.60 0.12 14.48
C ILE A 130 -15.59 1.58 14.97
N TYR A 131 -14.81 2.45 14.32
CA TYR A 131 -14.53 3.81 14.80
C TYR A 131 -15.19 4.91 13.97
N GLY A 132 -15.79 4.57 12.83
CA GLY A 132 -16.39 5.53 11.91
C GLY A 132 -15.35 6.28 11.08
N ARG A 133 -15.85 7.24 10.30
CA ARG A 133 -15.03 8.03 9.36
C ARG A 133 -14.09 9.04 10.03
N ASP A 134 -14.37 9.40 11.27
CA ASP A 134 -13.58 10.35 12.07
C ASP A 134 -12.50 9.67 12.93
N PHE A 135 -12.17 8.41 12.61
CA PHE A 135 -11.14 7.66 13.31
C PHE A 135 -9.82 8.44 13.42
N THR A 136 -9.09 8.19 14.48
CA THR A 136 -7.79 8.80 14.76
C THR A 136 -6.65 7.80 14.52
N PRO A 137 -5.39 8.26 14.42
CA PRO A 137 -4.24 7.36 14.40
C PRO A 137 -4.20 6.41 15.60
N TYR A 138 -4.69 6.85 16.76
CA TYR A 138 -4.80 6.01 17.95
C TYR A 138 -5.78 4.85 17.74
N ASP A 139 -6.92 5.09 17.11
CA ASP A 139 -7.91 4.06 16.82
C ASP A 139 -7.36 3.00 15.87
N VAL A 140 -6.58 3.41 14.85
CA VAL A 140 -5.87 2.49 13.96
C VAL A 140 -4.91 1.60 14.75
N SER A 141 -4.11 2.18 15.65
CA SER A 141 -3.17 1.41 16.48
C SER A 141 -3.90 0.39 17.36
N ARG A 142 -5.06 0.75 17.90
CA ARG A 142 -5.93 -0.14 18.70
C ARG A 142 -6.50 -1.28 17.86
N ALA A 143 -6.98 -0.98 16.65
CA ALA A 143 -7.46 -2.00 15.72
C ALA A 143 -6.34 -3.00 15.38
N TRP A 144 -5.13 -2.53 15.09
CA TRP A 144 -3.99 -3.41 14.81
C TRP A 144 -3.67 -4.36 15.96
N LEU A 145 -3.68 -3.86 17.19
CA LEU A 145 -3.39 -4.67 18.38
C LEU A 145 -4.45 -5.75 18.66
N THR A 146 -5.69 -5.56 18.18
CA THR A 146 -6.82 -6.42 18.51
C THR A 146 -7.25 -7.34 17.38
N LEU A 147 -7.07 -6.92 16.11
CA LEU A 147 -7.64 -7.62 14.96
C LEU A 147 -6.64 -8.48 14.20
N GLN A 148 -5.35 -8.19 14.31
CA GLN A 148 -4.34 -8.88 13.53
C GLN A 148 -3.10 -9.20 14.36
N SER A 149 -2.49 -10.36 14.13
CA SER A 149 -1.31 -10.77 14.88
C SER A 149 -0.06 -10.00 14.43
N LYS A 150 0.89 -9.83 15.34
CA LYS A 150 2.19 -9.20 15.05
C LYS A 150 2.90 -9.79 13.82
N ASP A 151 2.73 -11.08 13.58
CA ASP A 151 3.46 -11.78 12.51
C ASP A 151 2.90 -11.52 11.12
N SER A 152 1.74 -10.87 11.02
CA SER A 152 1.17 -10.37 9.77
C SER A 152 1.79 -9.04 9.31
N TYR A 153 2.57 -8.38 10.17
CA TYR A 153 3.21 -7.09 9.86
C TYR A 153 4.68 -7.27 9.51
N CYS A 154 5.15 -6.51 8.51
CA CYS A 154 6.55 -6.49 8.07
C CYS A 154 7.19 -5.12 8.37
N THR A 155 8.50 -5.03 8.27
CA THR A 155 9.31 -3.79 8.28
C THR A 155 8.80 -2.67 9.22
N ALA A 156 8.39 -1.53 8.69
CA ALA A 156 7.95 -0.36 9.46
C ALA A 156 6.74 -0.64 10.34
N GLU A 157 5.79 -1.40 9.84
CA GLU A 157 4.56 -1.79 10.50
C GLU A 157 4.82 -2.70 11.70
N ARG A 158 5.70 -3.68 11.53
CA ARG A 158 6.10 -4.57 12.65
C ARG A 158 6.80 -3.79 13.75
N VAL A 159 7.67 -2.83 13.40
CA VAL A 159 8.32 -1.97 14.40
C VAL A 159 7.28 -1.12 15.11
N ALA A 160 6.36 -0.50 14.39
CA ALA A 160 5.28 0.29 14.98
C ALA A 160 4.40 -0.56 15.91
N PHE A 161 4.00 -1.76 15.49
CA PHE A 161 3.26 -2.70 16.33
C PHE A 161 4.00 -3.01 17.65
N CYS A 162 5.30 -3.31 17.57
CA CYS A 162 6.13 -3.53 18.76
C CYS A 162 6.24 -2.26 19.64
N ASN A 163 6.19 -1.10 19.03
CA ASN A 163 6.19 0.17 19.75
C ASN A 163 4.86 0.40 20.48
N PHE A 164 3.72 0.08 19.87
CA PHE A 164 2.40 0.12 20.55
C PHE A 164 2.39 -0.78 21.78
N VAL A 165 2.90 -2.01 21.68
CA VAL A 165 3.00 -2.94 22.82
C VAL A 165 3.89 -2.37 23.94
N LYS A 166 4.87 -1.52 23.62
CA LYS A 166 5.74 -0.84 24.57
C LYS A 166 5.16 0.47 25.12
N GLY A 167 3.94 0.85 24.69
CA GLY A 167 3.27 2.06 25.13
C GLY A 167 3.63 3.33 24.36
N TYR A 168 4.29 3.23 23.20
CA TYR A 168 4.48 4.37 22.31
C TYR A 168 3.22 4.57 21.46
N GLU A 169 2.66 5.77 21.52
CA GLU A 169 1.50 6.15 20.74
C GLU A 169 1.89 6.84 19.42
N PRO A 170 1.00 6.87 18.40
CA PRO A 170 1.22 7.69 17.21
C PRO A 170 1.33 9.18 17.56
N PRO A 171 2.20 9.95 16.90
CA PRO A 171 3.11 9.55 15.82
C PRO A 171 4.48 9.02 16.30
N GLU A 172 4.71 8.91 17.60
CA GLU A 172 6.00 8.49 18.13
C GLU A 172 6.30 7.00 17.86
N SER A 173 5.24 6.19 17.75
CA SER A 173 5.32 4.78 17.35
C SER A 173 5.96 4.59 15.97
N ALA A 174 5.73 5.51 15.03
CA ALA A 174 6.34 5.51 13.72
C ALA A 174 7.85 5.79 13.75
N LYS A 175 8.31 6.57 14.75
CA LYS A 175 9.67 7.11 14.77
C LYS A 175 10.63 6.27 15.63
N TYR A 176 10.16 5.77 16.78
CA TYR A 176 11.02 5.12 17.74
C TYR A 176 11.67 3.85 17.20
N LYS A 177 12.98 3.92 16.98
CA LYS A 177 13.81 2.82 16.45
C LYS A 177 13.24 2.17 15.17
N ASN A 178 12.57 2.93 14.34
CA ASN A 178 11.99 2.47 13.08
C ASN A 178 12.83 2.92 11.88
N PRO A 179 13.79 2.10 11.40
CA PRO A 179 14.63 2.45 10.26
C PRO A 179 13.85 2.41 8.93
N TYR A 180 12.70 1.76 8.89
CA TYR A 180 11.88 1.55 7.71
C TYR A 180 10.78 2.61 7.52
N ARG A 181 10.69 3.59 8.41
CA ARG A 181 9.58 4.58 8.49
C ARG A 181 9.33 5.42 7.25
N GLU A 182 10.25 5.44 6.29
CA GLU A 182 10.10 6.14 5.01
C GLU A 182 9.93 5.17 3.82
N TRP A 183 9.79 3.88 4.09
CA TRP A 183 9.60 2.85 3.09
C TRP A 183 8.14 2.80 2.60
N ILE A 184 7.88 1.88 1.67
CA ILE A 184 6.63 1.83 0.89
C ILE A 184 5.44 1.18 1.61
N GLY A 185 5.60 0.58 2.79
CA GLY A 185 4.57 -0.26 3.40
C GLY A 185 3.21 0.43 3.61
N ALA A 186 3.19 1.75 3.80
CA ALA A 186 1.94 2.46 3.91
C ALA A 186 1.14 2.54 2.59
N GLN A 187 1.79 2.54 1.43
CA GLN A 187 1.10 2.66 0.14
C GLN A 187 0.06 1.57 -0.11
N ILE A 188 0.29 0.34 0.40
CA ILE A 188 -0.64 -0.79 0.21
C ILE A 188 -1.88 -0.71 1.10
N ARG A 189 -1.99 0.28 1.98
CA ARG A 189 -3.11 0.47 2.92
C ARG A 189 -4.12 1.52 2.48
N GLY A 190 -3.74 2.42 1.58
CA GLY A 190 -4.53 3.58 1.18
C GLY A 190 -5.81 3.27 0.39
N ASP A 191 -5.93 2.10 -0.20
CA ASP A 191 -6.98 1.75 -1.16
C ASP A 191 -8.39 1.96 -0.60
N TYR A 192 -8.66 1.44 0.60
CA TYR A 192 -10.01 1.54 1.16
C TYR A 192 -10.45 2.98 1.39
N PHE A 193 -9.54 3.85 1.80
CA PHE A 193 -9.82 5.27 1.98
C PHE A 193 -10.16 5.97 0.65
N GLY A 194 -9.55 5.51 -0.45
CA GLY A 194 -9.95 5.93 -1.80
C GLY A 194 -11.35 5.44 -2.16
N TYR A 195 -11.64 4.16 -1.91
CA TYR A 195 -12.92 3.53 -2.27
C TYR A 195 -14.14 4.17 -1.60
N ILE A 196 -14.01 4.59 -0.36
CA ILE A 196 -15.11 5.18 0.41
C ILE A 196 -15.25 6.70 0.25
N ASN A 197 -14.36 7.33 -0.53
CA ASN A 197 -14.36 8.78 -0.80
C ASN A 197 -14.40 9.10 -2.30
N PRO A 198 -15.31 8.50 -3.10
CA PRO A 198 -15.36 8.75 -4.54
C PRO A 198 -15.54 10.23 -4.83
N GLY A 199 -14.68 10.79 -5.70
CA GLY A 199 -14.67 12.19 -6.07
C GLY A 199 -14.19 13.16 -4.97
N ASN A 200 -13.72 12.67 -3.83
CA ASN A 200 -13.18 13.50 -2.76
C ASN A 200 -11.73 13.10 -2.40
N PRO A 201 -10.74 13.41 -3.25
CA PRO A 201 -9.34 13.05 -3.04
C PRO A 201 -8.75 13.70 -1.77
N GLU A 202 -9.24 14.87 -1.36
CA GLU A 202 -8.80 15.53 -0.13
C GLU A 202 -9.10 14.68 1.10
N LEU A 203 -10.34 14.26 1.27
CA LEU A 203 -10.76 13.47 2.42
C LEU A 203 -10.12 12.07 2.41
N ALA A 204 -9.95 11.47 1.22
CA ALA A 204 -9.24 10.22 1.06
C ALA A 204 -7.78 10.33 1.54
N ALA A 205 -7.08 11.39 1.14
CA ALA A 205 -5.71 11.67 1.58
C ALA A 205 -5.61 11.94 3.09
N GLU A 206 -6.58 12.64 3.68
CA GLU A 206 -6.61 12.88 5.12
C GLU A 206 -6.81 11.59 5.93
N MET A 207 -7.70 10.70 5.47
CA MET A 207 -7.87 9.39 6.10
C MET A 207 -6.62 8.53 5.99
N ALA A 208 -6.00 8.51 4.81
CA ALA A 208 -4.72 7.83 4.58
C ALA A 208 -3.59 8.40 5.45
N PHE A 209 -3.54 9.73 5.64
CA PHE A 209 -2.59 10.34 6.57
C PHE A 209 -2.75 9.79 7.99
N ARG A 210 -4.00 9.67 8.48
CA ARG A 210 -4.25 9.15 9.84
C ARG A 210 -3.79 7.70 9.98
N ASP A 211 -3.95 6.89 8.95
CA ASP A 211 -3.46 5.51 8.92
C ASP A 211 -1.93 5.47 8.79
N ALA A 212 -1.34 6.15 7.81
CA ALA A 212 0.09 6.13 7.56
C ALA A 212 0.92 6.56 8.77
N SER A 213 0.48 7.61 9.48
CA SER A 213 1.23 8.27 10.55
C SER A 213 1.51 7.39 11.78
N ILE A 214 0.84 6.24 11.89
CA ILE A 214 1.09 5.30 13.01
C ILE A 214 2.42 4.55 12.87
N SER A 215 2.93 4.40 11.63
CA SER A 215 4.08 3.56 11.28
C SER A 215 5.10 4.25 10.37
N HIS A 216 4.71 5.32 9.69
CA HIS A 216 5.53 6.01 8.70
C HIS A 216 5.65 7.52 8.94
N VAL A 217 6.61 8.12 8.26
CA VAL A 217 6.86 9.56 8.20
C VAL A 217 7.22 9.97 6.77
N LYS A 218 7.12 11.26 6.43
CA LYS A 218 7.58 11.81 5.16
C LYS A 218 7.08 11.02 3.93
N ASN A 219 7.99 10.52 3.08
CA ASN A 219 7.65 9.79 1.87
C ASN A 219 6.74 8.58 2.10
N GLY A 220 6.86 7.90 3.24
CA GLY A 220 5.97 6.81 3.60
C GLY A 220 4.52 7.28 3.76
N ILE A 221 4.30 8.45 4.37
CA ILE A 221 2.97 9.07 4.48
C ILE A 221 2.49 9.56 3.11
N TYR A 222 3.34 10.28 2.36
CA TYR A 222 2.93 10.86 1.08
C TYR A 222 2.49 9.79 0.08
N GLY A 223 3.15 8.64 0.07
CA GLY A 223 2.81 7.53 -0.81
C GLY A 223 1.40 7.01 -0.57
N GLU A 224 0.98 6.82 0.67
CA GLU A 224 -0.37 6.38 1.00
C GLU A 224 -1.41 7.46 0.67
N MET A 225 -1.16 8.71 1.05
CA MET A 225 -2.03 9.84 0.73
C MET A 225 -2.27 9.97 -0.78
N PHE A 226 -1.20 9.82 -1.59
CA PHE A 226 -1.29 9.88 -3.04
C PHE A 226 -2.14 8.74 -3.61
N VAL A 227 -1.92 7.51 -3.16
CA VAL A 227 -2.70 6.34 -3.62
C VAL A 227 -4.18 6.51 -3.29
N ALA A 228 -4.51 6.90 -2.07
CA ALA A 228 -5.91 7.11 -1.66
C ALA A 228 -6.58 8.22 -2.48
N ALA A 229 -5.91 9.36 -2.67
CA ALA A 229 -6.43 10.46 -3.47
C ALA A 229 -6.65 10.06 -4.95
N MET A 230 -5.68 9.37 -5.54
CA MET A 230 -5.73 8.88 -6.91
C MET A 230 -6.91 7.91 -7.10
N LEU A 231 -7.15 6.99 -6.16
CA LEU A 231 -8.26 6.04 -6.23
C LEU A 231 -9.62 6.71 -6.05
N ALA A 232 -9.71 7.72 -5.18
CA ALA A 232 -10.92 8.53 -5.04
C ALA A 232 -11.27 9.27 -6.34
N ALA A 233 -10.28 9.80 -7.05
CA ALA A 233 -10.46 10.41 -8.37
C ALA A 233 -10.84 9.37 -9.43
N ALA A 234 -10.16 8.22 -9.48
CA ALA A 234 -10.39 7.14 -10.43
C ALA A 234 -11.81 6.54 -10.34
N ALA A 235 -12.46 6.64 -9.18
CA ALA A 235 -13.85 6.25 -9.03
C ALA A 235 -14.81 7.06 -9.93
N CYS A 236 -14.43 8.28 -10.32
CA CYS A 236 -15.31 9.24 -11.00
C CYS A 236 -14.84 9.63 -12.40
N THR A 237 -13.62 9.33 -12.80
CA THR A 237 -13.09 9.61 -14.15
C THR A 237 -12.23 8.44 -14.66
N ASP A 238 -12.20 8.27 -15.98
CA ASP A 238 -11.32 7.32 -16.67
C ASP A 238 -10.09 8.01 -17.29
N ASN A 239 -9.99 9.32 -17.12
CA ASN A 239 -8.87 10.09 -17.62
C ASN A 239 -7.65 9.94 -16.68
N ILE A 240 -6.70 9.10 -17.08
CA ILE A 240 -5.48 8.80 -16.31
C ILE A 240 -4.71 10.08 -15.92
N LYS A 241 -4.70 11.09 -16.78
CA LYS A 241 -4.01 12.35 -16.50
C LYS A 241 -4.67 13.10 -15.35
N GLU A 242 -6.00 13.16 -15.33
CA GLU A 242 -6.78 13.78 -14.24
C GLU A 242 -6.66 13.01 -12.92
N ILE A 243 -6.48 11.69 -13.00
CA ILE A 243 -6.30 10.83 -11.82
C ILE A 243 -4.95 11.08 -11.15
N ILE A 244 -3.90 11.40 -11.94
CA ILE A 244 -2.52 11.51 -11.45
C ILE A 244 -2.12 12.95 -11.10
N LEU A 245 -2.69 13.95 -11.77
CA LEU A 245 -2.37 15.36 -11.61
C LEU A 245 -3.32 16.09 -10.66
#